data_ace7851618f58dd0c065feb1ca80bed3
#
_entry.id   ace7851618f58dd0c065feb1ca80bed3
#
_cell.length_a   1.000
_cell.length_b   1.000
_cell.length_c   1.000
_cell.angle_alpha   90.00
_cell.angle_beta   90.00
_cell.angle_gamma   90.00
#
_symmetry.space_group_name_H-M   'P 1'
#
loop_
_entity.id
_entity.type
_entity.pdbx_description
1 polymer ?
#
loop_
_entity_poly.entity_id
_entity_poly.type
_entity_poly.pdbx_seq_one_letter_code
_entity_poly.pdbx_strand_id
1 'polypeptide(L)'
;MSAVTDLIDVQADAFRARDLERFIACYADDAVIRDFGGNVMMANPAIMREQYGQLFAGSPELDVQIPNRIEAGGFVVDEEHLTGFNMPGTPSEFTAIVTYFVRDGKITEVVIAAS
;
A
#
# COMPACT_ATOMS: atom_id res chain seq x y z
N MET A 1 -5.56 -18.81 -5.59
CA MET A 1 -4.99 -17.52 -5.97
C MET A 1 -5.84 -16.87 -7.03
N SER A 2 -5.93 -15.57 -7.02
CA SER A 2 -6.76 -14.83 -7.96
C SER A 2 -5.94 -13.71 -8.58
N ALA A 3 -6.45 -13.13 -9.69
CA ALA A 3 -5.84 -11.97 -10.30
C ALA A 3 -5.78 -10.77 -9.34
N VAL A 4 -6.77 -10.66 -8.45
CA VAL A 4 -6.81 -9.60 -7.44
C VAL A 4 -5.69 -9.77 -6.42
N THR A 5 -5.55 -10.95 -5.82
CA THR A 5 -4.47 -11.19 -4.85
C THR A 5 -3.09 -11.15 -5.50
N ASP A 6 -2.98 -11.59 -6.76
CA ASP A 6 -1.71 -11.52 -7.49
C ASP A 6 -1.27 -10.06 -7.69
N LEU A 7 -2.20 -9.16 -7.98
CA LEU A 7 -1.91 -7.73 -8.10
C LEU A 7 -1.40 -7.15 -6.77
N ILE A 8 -2.06 -7.49 -5.66
CA ILE A 8 -1.63 -7.01 -4.34
C ILE A 8 -0.26 -7.57 -3.97
N ASP A 9 0.04 -8.81 -4.35
CA ASP A 9 1.36 -9.41 -4.13
C ASP A 9 2.45 -8.69 -4.94
N VAL A 10 2.16 -8.32 -6.18
CA VAL A 10 3.10 -7.52 -7.00
C VAL A 10 3.35 -6.16 -6.34
N GLN A 11 2.30 -5.52 -5.85
CA GLN A 11 2.43 -4.24 -5.16
C GLN A 11 3.28 -4.38 -3.89
N ALA A 12 3.07 -5.43 -3.09
CA ALA A 12 3.85 -5.69 -1.89
C ALA A 12 5.33 -5.96 -2.22
N ASP A 13 5.59 -6.74 -3.28
CA ASP A 13 6.96 -7.02 -3.72
C ASP A 13 7.67 -5.74 -4.18
N ALA A 14 6.97 -4.87 -4.91
CA ALA A 14 7.51 -3.58 -5.34
C ALA A 14 7.81 -2.67 -4.14
N PHE A 15 6.96 -2.69 -3.13
CA PHE A 15 7.17 -1.96 -1.88
C PHE A 15 8.44 -2.44 -1.19
N ARG A 16 8.61 -3.75 -1.01
CA ARG A 16 9.82 -4.34 -0.39
C ARG A 16 11.08 -4.00 -1.18
N ALA A 17 10.98 -4.00 -2.51
CA ALA A 17 12.11 -3.68 -3.39
C ALA A 17 12.35 -2.17 -3.50
N ARG A 18 11.47 -1.34 -2.97
CA ARG A 18 11.48 0.11 -3.11
C ARG A 18 11.53 0.52 -4.59
N ASP A 19 10.78 -0.23 -5.41
CA ASP A 19 10.66 0.01 -6.85
C ASP A 19 9.43 0.87 -7.09
N LEU A 20 9.64 2.19 -7.13
CA LEU A 20 8.55 3.16 -7.19
C LEU A 20 7.71 3.01 -8.46
N GLU A 21 8.33 2.83 -9.61
CA GLU A 21 7.60 2.73 -10.88
C GLU A 21 6.70 1.49 -10.90
N ARG A 22 7.23 0.36 -10.45
CA ARG A 22 6.48 -0.89 -10.38
C ARG A 22 5.36 -0.82 -9.36
N PHE A 23 5.60 -0.14 -8.23
CA PHE A 23 4.61 0.07 -7.18
C PHE A 23 3.45 0.91 -7.70
N ILE A 24 3.74 2.06 -8.29
CA ILE A 24 2.72 2.98 -8.81
C ILE A 24 1.95 2.35 -9.98
N ALA A 25 2.60 1.51 -10.79
CA ALA A 25 1.94 0.85 -11.91
C ALA A 25 0.79 -0.08 -11.50
N CYS A 26 0.73 -0.49 -10.22
CA CYS A 26 -0.38 -1.29 -9.70
C CYS A 26 -1.66 -0.47 -9.47
N TYR A 27 -1.59 0.86 -9.50
CA TYR A 27 -2.67 1.76 -9.12
C TYR A 27 -3.33 2.38 -10.34
N ALA A 28 -4.65 2.56 -10.27
CA ALA A 28 -5.41 3.28 -11.29
C ALA A 28 -5.06 4.76 -11.29
N ASP A 29 -5.28 5.43 -12.42
CA ASP A 29 -4.97 6.86 -12.58
C ASP A 29 -5.75 7.75 -11.60
N ASP A 30 -6.90 7.28 -11.12
CA ASP A 30 -7.76 7.98 -10.18
C ASP A 30 -7.71 7.37 -8.77
N ALA A 31 -6.70 6.57 -8.48
CA ALA A 31 -6.59 5.90 -7.18
C ALA A 31 -6.46 6.91 -6.03
N VAL A 32 -7.07 6.55 -4.90
CA VAL A 32 -7.10 7.37 -3.68
C VAL A 32 -6.73 6.51 -2.49
N ILE A 33 -5.92 7.05 -1.58
CA ILE A 33 -5.62 6.41 -0.30
C ILE A 33 -6.29 7.21 0.80
N ARG A 34 -7.08 6.53 1.63
CA ARG A 34 -7.82 7.10 2.76
C ARG A 34 -7.41 6.46 4.07
N ASP A 35 -7.59 7.18 5.16
CA ASP A 35 -7.47 6.58 6.49
C ASP A 35 -8.79 5.91 6.89
N PHE A 36 -8.76 5.23 8.03
CA PHE A 36 -9.93 4.52 8.57
C PHE A 36 -11.13 5.45 8.82
N GLY A 37 -10.87 6.73 9.12
CA GLY A 37 -11.93 7.71 9.34
C GLY A 37 -12.51 8.31 8.06
N GLY A 38 -12.02 7.87 6.88
CA GLY A 38 -12.48 8.38 5.59
C GLY A 38 -11.75 9.60 5.09
N ASN A 39 -10.76 10.11 5.84
CA ASN A 39 -9.97 11.25 5.40
C ASN A 39 -9.01 10.84 4.27
N VAL A 40 -8.90 11.69 3.25
CA VAL A 40 -7.98 11.44 2.15
C VAL A 40 -6.56 11.70 2.63
N MET A 41 -5.72 10.66 2.54
CA MET A 41 -4.29 10.75 2.85
C MET A 41 -3.48 11.12 1.62
N MET A 42 -3.80 10.51 0.47
CA MET A 42 -3.18 10.77 -0.82
C MET A 42 -4.27 10.78 -1.88
N ALA A 43 -4.48 11.95 -2.50
CA ALA A 43 -5.65 12.19 -3.33
C ALA A 43 -5.52 11.60 -4.75
N ASN A 44 -4.29 11.26 -5.19
CA ASN A 44 -4.06 10.80 -6.55
C ASN A 44 -2.66 10.16 -6.67
N PRO A 45 -2.36 9.44 -7.76
CA PRO A 45 -1.06 8.81 -7.95
C PRO A 45 0.14 9.76 -8.01
N ALA A 46 -0.04 11.01 -8.41
CA ALA A 46 1.06 11.98 -8.42
C ALA A 46 1.54 12.26 -6.99
N ILE A 47 0.60 12.43 -6.05
CA ILE A 47 0.92 12.60 -4.63
C ILE A 47 1.50 11.31 -4.05
N MET A 48 0.94 10.16 -4.44
CA MET A 48 1.48 8.86 -4.03
C MET A 48 2.94 8.71 -4.47
N ARG A 49 3.24 9.07 -5.70
CA ARG A 49 4.61 8.99 -6.24
C ARG A 49 5.57 9.85 -5.43
N GLU A 50 5.15 11.05 -5.07
CA GLU A 50 5.97 11.95 -4.26
C GLU A 50 6.22 11.37 -2.86
N GLN A 51 5.17 10.96 -2.16
CA GLN A 51 5.28 10.51 -0.79
C GLN A 51 5.96 9.14 -0.67
N TYR A 52 5.59 8.18 -1.50
CA TYR A 52 6.25 6.87 -1.52
C TYR A 52 7.69 6.98 -2.04
N GLY A 53 7.95 7.90 -2.96
CA GLY A 53 9.31 8.16 -3.42
C GLY A 53 10.22 8.61 -2.28
N GLN A 54 9.73 9.50 -1.41
CA GLN A 54 10.47 9.93 -0.22
C GLN A 54 10.67 8.79 0.76
N LEU A 55 9.63 8.00 1.01
CA LEU A 55 9.70 6.85 1.89
C LEU A 55 10.76 5.85 1.40
N PHE A 56 10.71 5.49 0.13
CA PHE A 56 11.62 4.49 -0.46
C PHE A 56 13.06 4.99 -0.46
N ALA A 57 13.28 6.28 -0.77
CA ALA A 57 14.62 6.86 -0.79
C ALA A 57 15.25 6.91 0.61
N GLY A 58 14.44 7.14 1.64
CA GLY A 58 14.91 7.31 3.00
C GLY A 58 14.87 6.05 3.87
N SER A 59 14.32 4.94 3.36
CA SER A 59 14.05 3.74 4.18
C SER A 59 14.67 2.49 3.55
N PRO A 60 16.01 2.33 3.62
CA PRO A 60 16.68 1.20 2.96
C PRO A 60 16.32 -0.17 3.56
N GLU A 61 15.81 -0.20 4.80
CA GLU A 61 15.43 -1.43 5.49
C GLU A 61 13.93 -1.71 5.44
N LEU A 62 13.19 -1.00 4.58
CA LEU A 62 11.73 -1.11 4.47
C LEU A 62 11.31 -2.53 4.13
N ASP A 63 10.34 -3.06 4.88
CA ASP A 63 9.78 -4.38 4.64
C ASP A 63 8.31 -4.42 5.07
N VAL A 64 7.57 -5.37 4.52
CA VAL A 64 6.20 -5.66 4.92
C VAL A 64 6.01 -7.17 4.97
N GLN A 65 5.42 -7.64 6.08
CA GLN A 65 4.97 -9.02 6.22
C GLN A 65 3.44 -9.00 6.26
N ILE A 66 2.82 -10.01 5.65
CA ILE A 66 1.36 -10.10 5.56
C ILE A 66 0.95 -11.44 6.19
N PRO A 67 0.84 -11.49 7.54
CA PRO A 67 0.50 -12.75 8.23
C PRO A 67 -0.91 -13.24 7.95
N ASN A 68 -1.86 -12.34 7.64
CA ASN A 68 -3.24 -12.70 7.38
C ASN A 68 -3.81 -11.88 6.24
N ARG A 69 -4.65 -12.51 5.42
CA ARG A 69 -5.32 -11.90 4.28
C ARG A 69 -6.71 -12.46 4.13
N ILE A 70 -7.66 -11.58 3.78
CA ILE A 70 -9.02 -11.96 3.43
C ILE A 70 -9.30 -11.40 2.04
N GLU A 71 -9.82 -12.23 1.15
CA GLU A 71 -10.26 -11.80 -0.17
C GLU A 71 -11.78 -11.93 -0.26
N ALA A 72 -12.45 -10.92 -0.81
CA ALA A 72 -13.89 -10.91 -1.01
C ALA A 72 -14.21 -10.14 -2.29
N GLY A 73 -14.41 -10.86 -3.39
CA GLY A 73 -14.72 -10.25 -4.68
C GLY A 73 -13.58 -9.37 -5.18
N GLY A 74 -13.86 -8.08 -5.40
CA GLY A 74 -12.88 -7.12 -5.93
C GLY A 74 -12.06 -6.43 -4.85
N PHE A 75 -12.04 -6.93 -3.61
CA PHE A 75 -11.22 -6.30 -2.56
C PHE A 75 -10.49 -7.33 -1.71
N VAL A 76 -9.37 -6.87 -1.14
CA VAL A 76 -8.48 -7.66 -0.29
C VAL A 76 -8.25 -6.87 1.00
N VAL A 77 -8.34 -7.55 2.14
CA VAL A 77 -7.99 -6.97 3.44
C VAL A 77 -6.76 -7.68 3.96
N ASP A 78 -5.67 -6.94 4.15
CA ASP A 78 -4.41 -7.47 4.63
C ASP A 78 -4.11 -6.96 6.03
N GLU A 79 -3.68 -7.86 6.91
CA GLU A 79 -2.97 -7.48 8.11
C GLU A 79 -1.50 -7.34 7.72
N GLU A 80 -0.95 -6.12 7.88
CA GLU A 80 0.41 -5.82 7.47
C GLU A 80 1.27 -5.48 8.67
N HIS A 81 2.40 -6.16 8.79
CA HIS A 81 3.43 -5.81 9.76
C HIS A 81 4.55 -5.10 9.01
N LEU A 82 4.70 -3.80 9.28
CA LEU A 82 5.60 -2.92 8.55
C LEU A 82 6.81 -2.60 9.41
N THR A 83 8.00 -2.72 8.82
CA THR A 83 9.27 -2.47 9.50
C THR A 83 10.18 -1.63 8.62
N GLY A 84 11.19 -1.03 9.24
CA GLY A 84 12.22 -0.27 8.54
C GLY A 84 11.76 1.10 8.05
N PHE A 85 10.63 1.61 8.53
CA PHE A 85 10.19 2.96 8.21
C PHE A 85 11.15 3.99 8.79
N ASN A 86 11.56 4.93 7.96
CA ASN A 86 12.39 6.05 8.39
C ASN A 86 11.77 7.34 7.87
N MET A 87 10.67 7.75 8.53
CA MET A 87 9.93 8.97 8.22
C MET A 87 9.67 9.72 9.51
N PRO A 88 9.82 11.07 9.53
CA PRO A 88 9.50 11.86 10.71
C PRO A 88 8.05 11.66 11.15
N GLY A 89 7.84 11.46 12.45
CA GLY A 89 6.51 11.31 13.03
C GLY A 89 5.89 9.94 12.85
N THR A 90 6.58 9.00 12.20
CA THR A 90 6.09 7.63 12.00
C THR A 90 6.97 6.65 12.76
N PRO A 91 6.42 5.70 13.54
CA PRO A 91 7.23 4.65 14.15
C PRO A 91 7.97 3.85 13.08
N SER A 92 9.14 3.31 13.44
CA SER A 92 9.92 2.47 12.52
C SER A 92 9.26 1.11 12.30
N GLU A 93 8.40 0.70 13.22
CA GLU A 93 7.69 -0.59 13.15
C GLU A 93 6.27 -0.39 13.64
N PHE A 94 5.29 -0.91 12.89
CA PHE A 94 3.88 -0.82 13.27
C PHE A 94 3.06 -1.85 12.50
N THR A 95 1.83 -2.10 12.97
CA THR A 95 0.86 -2.96 12.28
C THR A 95 -0.24 -2.08 11.67
N ALA A 96 -0.66 -2.45 10.47
CA ALA A 96 -1.77 -1.79 9.78
C ALA A 96 -2.74 -2.83 9.26
N ILE A 97 -4.03 -2.48 9.23
CA ILE A 97 -5.04 -3.22 8.49
C ILE A 97 -5.33 -2.40 7.24
N VAL A 98 -5.09 -3.00 6.08
CA VAL A 98 -5.17 -2.28 4.80
C VAL A 98 -6.18 -2.97 3.91
N THR A 99 -7.17 -2.23 3.44
CA THR A 99 -8.15 -2.73 2.48
C THR A 99 -7.83 -2.14 1.11
N TYR A 100 -7.70 -3.02 0.13
CA TYR A 100 -7.44 -2.67 -1.26
C TYR A 100 -8.69 -2.97 -2.08
N PHE A 101 -9.16 -1.98 -2.84
CA PHE A 101 -10.26 -2.13 -3.80
C PHE A 101 -9.66 -2.18 -5.19
N VAL A 102 -10.01 -3.22 -5.96
CA VAL A 102 -9.45 -3.49 -7.29
C VAL A 102 -10.55 -3.48 -8.32
N ARG A 103 -10.32 -2.80 -9.44
CA ARG A 103 -11.22 -2.77 -10.59
C ARG A 103 -10.37 -2.75 -11.86
N ASP A 104 -10.74 -3.59 -12.82
CA ASP A 104 -10.09 -3.66 -14.13
C ASP A 104 -8.57 -3.84 -14.03
N GLY A 105 -8.13 -4.70 -13.08
CA GLY A 105 -6.73 -5.03 -12.91
C GLY A 105 -5.87 -3.96 -12.25
N LYS A 106 -6.48 -2.95 -11.63
CA LYS A 106 -5.77 -1.87 -10.94
C LYS A 106 -6.37 -1.60 -9.57
N ILE A 107 -5.54 -1.13 -8.63
CA ILE A 107 -6.01 -0.70 -7.32
C ILE A 107 -6.63 0.69 -7.48
N THR A 108 -7.90 0.83 -7.09
CA THR A 108 -8.64 2.08 -7.23
C THR A 108 -8.77 2.84 -5.92
N GLU A 109 -8.72 2.13 -4.79
CA GLU A 109 -8.82 2.77 -3.48
C GLU A 109 -8.12 1.91 -2.44
N VAL A 110 -7.49 2.56 -1.47
CA VAL A 110 -6.88 1.90 -0.31
C VAL A 110 -7.40 2.58 0.93
N VAL A 111 -7.77 1.80 1.95
CA VAL A 111 -8.15 2.30 3.27
C VAL A 111 -7.19 1.72 4.30
N ILE A 112 -6.54 2.59 5.07
CA ILE A 112 -5.50 2.18 6.02
C ILE A 112 -5.94 2.50 7.45
N ALA A 113 -5.89 1.48 8.32
CA ALA A 113 -6.02 1.63 9.76
C ALA A 113 -4.71 1.19 10.40
N ALA A 114 -3.93 2.14 10.91
CA ALA A 114 -2.63 1.86 11.52
C ALA A 114 -2.70 2.00 13.04
N SER A 115 -1.96 1.15 13.72
CA SER A 115 -1.84 1.20 15.17
C SER A 115 -0.56 1.89 15.62
#